data_a7392ddda69dad70110b177238ed679d
#
_entry.id   a7392ddda69dad70110b177238ed679d
#
_cell.length_a   1.000
_cell.length_b   1.000
_cell.length_c   1.000
_cell.angle_alpha   90.00
_cell.angle_beta   90.00
_cell.angle_gamma   90.00
#
_symmetry.space_group_name_H-M   'P 1'
#
loop_
_entity.id
_entity.type
_entity.pdbx_description
1 polymer ?
#
loop_
_entity_poly.entity_id
_entity_poly.type
_entity_poly.pdbx_seq_one_letter_code
_entity_poly.pdbx_strand_id
1 'polypeptide(L)'
;MVGLGKRLWVEGVGTAWVVFIGCGSIVLNTGAVQQGYGVLEVSLAFGLALVTASYAFGAYSGAHFNPAVTIGFTVAHRFPVRDLLPYIAAQILGAIAAAALLVYVASGRPGFELGASEFAANGFGEHSPADYQLHSALVVELALSFAFVLVSLMVTCRRKLRPIAPLVAGASLMIVYMVSIPVTNGSINPARSTGQALFVGDWALDQLWLFWAAPLLEIGRAHV
;
A
#
# COMPACT_ATOMS: atom_id res chain seq x y z
N MET A 1 -17.84 -20.39 -7.94
CA MET A 1 -17.31 -19.15 -7.31
C MET A 1 -16.37 -19.53 -6.18
N VAL A 2 -15.27 -18.83 -6.01
CA VAL A 2 -14.34 -19.06 -4.89
C VAL A 2 -15.00 -18.62 -3.59
N GLY A 3 -14.96 -19.47 -2.54
CA GLY A 3 -15.56 -19.16 -1.24
C GLY A 3 -14.87 -17.96 -0.57
N LEU A 4 -15.62 -17.21 0.26
CA LEU A 4 -15.13 -15.98 0.91
C LEU A 4 -13.85 -16.24 1.72
N GLY A 5 -13.78 -17.28 2.54
CA GLY A 5 -12.59 -17.60 3.33
C GLY A 5 -11.31 -17.74 2.50
N LYS A 6 -11.37 -18.40 1.34
CA LYS A 6 -10.23 -18.51 0.42
C LYS A 6 -9.84 -17.15 -0.16
N ARG A 7 -10.83 -16.32 -0.49
CA ARG A 7 -10.60 -14.96 -0.99
C ARG A 7 -9.92 -14.07 0.06
N LEU A 8 -10.37 -14.15 1.32
CA LEU A 8 -9.77 -13.41 2.45
C LEU A 8 -8.33 -13.84 2.71
N TRP A 9 -8.07 -15.15 2.72
CA TRP A 9 -6.72 -15.67 2.84
C TRP A 9 -5.79 -15.11 1.75
N VAL A 10 -6.24 -15.12 0.50
CA VAL A 10 -5.49 -14.60 -0.64
C VAL A 10 -5.25 -13.09 -0.53
N GLU A 11 -6.24 -12.32 -0.08
CA GLU A 11 -6.07 -10.87 0.15
C GLU A 11 -5.04 -10.61 1.27
N GLY A 12 -5.09 -11.35 2.37
CA GLY A 12 -4.11 -11.23 3.44
C GLY A 12 -2.69 -11.56 2.98
N VAL A 13 -2.51 -12.70 2.30
CA VAL A 13 -1.19 -13.13 1.79
C VAL A 13 -0.66 -12.16 0.72
N GLY A 14 -1.52 -11.71 -0.21
CA GLY A 14 -1.12 -10.76 -1.24
C GLY A 14 -0.76 -9.40 -0.68
N THR A 15 -1.51 -8.90 0.31
CA THR A 15 -1.15 -7.66 1.02
C THR A 15 0.16 -7.83 1.79
N ALA A 16 0.33 -8.96 2.49
CA ALA A 16 1.59 -9.25 3.18
C ALA A 16 2.78 -9.27 2.22
N TRP A 17 2.63 -9.86 1.03
CA TRP A 17 3.67 -9.86 0.00
C TRP A 17 4.03 -8.45 -0.45
N VAL A 18 3.04 -7.62 -0.81
CA VAL A 18 3.28 -6.25 -1.26
C VAL A 18 3.95 -5.40 -0.18
N VAL A 19 3.48 -5.51 1.07
CA VAL A 19 4.04 -4.77 2.21
C VAL A 19 5.43 -5.27 2.56
N PHE A 20 5.63 -6.58 2.63
CA PHE A 20 6.95 -7.15 2.96
C PHE A 20 8.02 -6.75 1.95
N ILE A 21 7.75 -6.89 0.64
CA ILE A 21 8.72 -6.53 -0.40
C ILE A 21 8.91 -5.01 -0.46
N GLY A 22 7.82 -4.25 -0.48
CA GLY A 22 7.89 -2.79 -0.63
C GLY A 22 8.51 -2.11 0.60
N CYS A 23 7.98 -2.32 1.79
CA CYS A 23 8.55 -1.75 3.02
C CYS A 23 9.90 -2.39 3.36
N GLY A 24 10.09 -3.68 3.07
CA GLY A 24 11.36 -4.36 3.24
C GLY A 24 12.48 -3.76 2.40
N SER A 25 12.17 -3.31 1.20
CA SER A 25 13.14 -2.62 0.35
C SER A 25 13.65 -1.30 0.97
N ILE A 26 12.87 -0.68 1.85
CA ILE A 26 13.31 0.49 2.64
C ILE A 26 14.07 0.01 3.89
N VAL A 27 13.43 -0.78 4.73
CA VAL A 27 13.92 -1.14 6.07
C VAL A 27 15.23 -1.92 6.03
N LEU A 28 15.34 -2.88 5.10
CA LEU A 28 16.51 -3.77 5.03
C LEU A 28 17.67 -3.17 4.24
N ASN A 29 17.44 -2.13 3.45
CA ASN A 29 18.45 -1.46 2.63
C ASN A 29 18.94 -0.12 3.22
N THR A 30 18.65 0.18 4.47
CA THR A 30 19.09 1.45 5.11
C THR A 30 20.61 1.68 5.08
N GLY A 31 21.42 0.64 4.94
CA GLY A 31 22.88 0.76 4.71
C GLY A 31 23.27 0.99 3.25
N ALA A 32 22.44 0.56 2.30
CA ALA A 32 22.68 0.69 0.87
C ALA A 32 22.18 2.04 0.29
N VAL A 33 21.34 2.76 1.03
CA VAL A 33 20.88 4.13 0.66
C VAL A 33 22.07 5.07 0.49
N GLN A 34 23.14 4.91 1.29
CA GLN A 34 24.40 5.64 1.12
C GLN A 34 25.14 5.28 -0.18
N GLN A 35 24.74 4.21 -0.88
CA GLN A 35 25.32 3.73 -2.14
C GLN A 35 24.42 4.00 -3.36
N GLY A 36 23.37 4.84 -3.23
CA GLY A 36 22.50 5.22 -4.33
C GLY A 36 21.21 4.42 -4.50
N TYR A 37 20.84 3.58 -3.51
CA TYR A 37 19.52 2.96 -3.45
C TYR A 37 18.47 4.03 -3.06
N GLY A 38 17.54 4.33 -3.95
CA GLY A 38 16.67 5.50 -3.81
C GLY A 38 15.20 5.24 -4.14
N VAL A 39 14.49 6.32 -4.42
CA VAL A 39 13.04 6.33 -4.69
C VAL A 39 12.66 5.40 -5.84
N LEU A 40 13.48 5.30 -6.88
CA LEU A 40 13.20 4.44 -8.05
C LEU A 40 13.15 2.96 -7.65
N GLU A 41 14.14 2.48 -6.90
CA GLU A 41 14.27 1.09 -6.51
C GLU A 41 13.14 0.66 -5.56
N VAL A 42 12.80 1.53 -4.61
CA VAL A 42 11.66 1.29 -3.72
C VAL A 42 10.35 1.25 -4.51
N SER A 43 10.16 2.19 -5.42
CA SER A 43 8.96 2.23 -6.27
C SER A 43 8.84 0.99 -7.16
N LEU A 44 9.96 0.52 -7.73
CA LEU A 44 10.04 -0.74 -8.48
C LEU A 44 9.67 -1.93 -7.60
N ALA A 45 10.19 -2.01 -6.37
CA ALA A 45 9.89 -3.09 -5.44
C ALA A 45 8.38 -3.19 -5.16
N PHE A 46 7.72 -2.08 -4.82
CA PHE A 46 6.27 -2.04 -4.62
C PHE A 46 5.50 -2.41 -5.89
N GLY A 47 5.86 -1.82 -7.04
CA GLY A 47 5.19 -2.08 -8.30
C GLY A 47 5.30 -3.54 -8.74
N LEU A 48 6.49 -4.12 -8.71
CA LEU A 48 6.73 -5.52 -9.08
C LEU A 48 6.11 -6.50 -8.08
N ALA A 49 6.10 -6.16 -6.78
CA ALA A 49 5.39 -6.96 -5.78
C ALA A 49 3.89 -7.02 -6.09
N LEU A 50 3.27 -5.89 -6.47
CA LEU A 50 1.87 -5.86 -6.88
C LEU A 50 1.64 -6.66 -8.18
N VAL A 51 2.50 -6.54 -9.18
CA VAL A 51 2.42 -7.32 -10.43
C VAL A 51 2.40 -8.82 -10.11
N THR A 52 3.41 -9.28 -9.38
CA THR A 52 3.59 -10.70 -9.08
C THR A 52 2.45 -11.26 -8.24
N ALA A 53 2.03 -10.55 -7.18
CA ALA A 53 0.88 -10.95 -6.37
C ALA A 53 -0.42 -10.97 -7.18
N SER A 54 -0.62 -9.99 -8.06
CA SER A 54 -1.85 -9.91 -8.87
C SER A 54 -1.94 -11.01 -9.90
N TYR A 55 -0.86 -11.40 -10.55
CA TYR A 55 -0.85 -12.55 -11.45
C TYR A 55 -1.03 -13.88 -10.70
N ALA A 56 -0.38 -14.04 -9.53
CA ALA A 56 -0.48 -15.26 -8.74
C ALA A 56 -1.88 -15.45 -8.13
N PHE A 57 -2.48 -14.39 -7.64
CA PHE A 57 -3.63 -14.46 -6.74
C PHE A 57 -4.91 -13.82 -7.29
N GLY A 58 -4.82 -12.97 -8.32
CA GLY A 58 -5.95 -12.18 -8.81
C GLY A 58 -7.15 -12.99 -9.30
N ALA A 59 -6.90 -14.17 -9.84
CA ALA A 59 -7.98 -15.09 -10.25
C ALA A 59 -8.86 -15.59 -9.09
N TYR A 60 -8.37 -15.51 -7.86
CA TYR A 60 -9.06 -15.97 -6.66
C TYR A 60 -9.83 -14.86 -5.94
N SER A 61 -9.17 -13.72 -5.67
CA SER A 61 -9.72 -12.64 -4.84
C SER A 61 -10.09 -11.36 -5.59
N GLY A 62 -9.51 -11.17 -6.77
CA GLY A 62 -9.55 -9.90 -7.50
C GLY A 62 -8.29 -9.06 -7.30
N ALA A 63 -7.37 -9.47 -6.42
CA ALA A 63 -6.09 -8.81 -6.15
C ALA A 63 -6.23 -7.33 -5.76
N HIS A 64 -7.06 -7.04 -4.77
CA HIS A 64 -7.18 -5.68 -4.26
C HIS A 64 -5.96 -5.29 -3.43
N PHE A 65 -5.59 -6.10 -2.42
CA PHE A 65 -4.44 -5.94 -1.53
C PHE A 65 -4.32 -4.54 -0.88
N ASN A 66 -5.41 -3.79 -0.91
CA ASN A 66 -5.46 -2.39 -0.52
C ASN A 66 -6.90 -2.00 -0.16
N PRO A 67 -7.16 -1.45 1.05
CA PRO A 67 -8.49 -0.97 1.44
C PRO A 67 -9.05 0.09 0.49
N ALA A 68 -8.23 1.04 0.02
CA ALA A 68 -8.67 2.07 -0.92
C ALA A 68 -9.18 1.47 -2.24
N VAL A 69 -8.47 0.48 -2.79
CA VAL A 69 -8.91 -0.25 -3.97
C VAL A 69 -10.22 -0.98 -3.70
N THR A 70 -10.32 -1.69 -2.56
CA THR A 70 -11.53 -2.44 -2.20
C THR A 70 -12.74 -1.52 -2.09
N ILE A 71 -12.57 -0.36 -1.46
CA ILE A 71 -13.62 0.67 -1.33
C ILE A 71 -13.97 1.21 -2.72
N GLY A 72 -12.99 1.55 -3.54
CA GLY A 72 -13.22 2.05 -4.91
C GLY A 72 -14.02 1.08 -5.77
N PHE A 73 -13.68 -0.22 -5.74
CA PHE A 73 -14.47 -1.24 -6.43
C PHE A 73 -15.88 -1.41 -5.85
N THR A 74 -16.05 -1.21 -4.54
CA THR A 74 -17.37 -1.26 -3.87
C THR A 74 -18.24 -0.08 -4.31
N VAL A 75 -17.70 1.14 -4.28
CA VAL A 75 -18.40 2.36 -4.71
C VAL A 75 -18.76 2.27 -6.19
N ALA A 76 -17.89 1.74 -7.02
CA ALA A 76 -18.18 1.49 -8.44
C ALA A 76 -19.15 0.32 -8.70
N HIS A 77 -19.80 -0.24 -7.66
CA HIS A 77 -20.72 -1.39 -7.74
C HIS A 77 -20.12 -2.66 -8.40
N ARG A 78 -18.78 -2.82 -8.28
CA ARG A 78 -18.04 -3.96 -8.86
C ARG A 78 -17.55 -4.95 -7.81
N PHE A 79 -17.79 -4.65 -6.54
CA PHE A 79 -17.50 -5.50 -5.40
C PHE A 79 -18.65 -5.46 -4.38
N PRO A 80 -19.04 -6.60 -3.78
CA PRO A 80 -20.19 -6.64 -2.89
C PRO A 80 -19.89 -5.99 -1.55
N VAL A 81 -20.75 -5.05 -1.11
CA VAL A 81 -20.61 -4.29 0.15
C VAL A 81 -20.44 -5.22 1.36
N ARG A 82 -21.13 -6.37 1.39
CA ARG A 82 -21.03 -7.34 2.49
C ARG A 82 -19.63 -7.92 2.69
N ASP A 83 -18.80 -7.95 1.62
CA ASP A 83 -17.45 -8.50 1.65
C ASP A 83 -16.39 -7.40 1.94
N LEU A 84 -16.80 -6.12 2.00
CA LEU A 84 -15.90 -4.97 2.15
C LEU A 84 -15.09 -5.04 3.46
N LEU A 85 -15.77 -5.07 4.61
CA LEU A 85 -15.10 -5.10 5.91
C LEU A 85 -14.25 -6.36 6.11
N PRO A 86 -14.72 -7.58 5.76
CA PRO A 86 -13.86 -8.76 5.76
C PRO A 86 -12.57 -8.62 4.94
N TYR A 87 -12.64 -8.01 3.74
CA TYR A 87 -11.45 -7.78 2.91
C TYR A 87 -10.48 -6.81 3.58
N ILE A 88 -10.97 -5.68 4.06
CA ILE A 88 -10.15 -4.70 4.78
C ILE A 88 -9.47 -5.34 5.99
N ALA A 89 -10.18 -6.13 6.78
CA ALA A 89 -9.61 -6.83 7.92
C ALA A 89 -8.49 -7.81 7.50
N ALA A 90 -8.72 -8.59 6.45
CA ALA A 90 -7.71 -9.52 5.92
C ALA A 90 -6.46 -8.78 5.41
N GLN A 91 -6.64 -7.66 4.73
CA GLN A 91 -5.55 -6.82 4.23
C GLN A 91 -4.74 -6.20 5.38
N ILE A 92 -5.40 -5.68 6.42
CA ILE A 92 -4.73 -5.13 7.61
C ILE A 92 -3.93 -6.23 8.32
N LEU A 93 -4.53 -7.40 8.55
CA LEU A 93 -3.84 -8.53 9.19
C LEU A 93 -2.63 -8.98 8.38
N GLY A 94 -2.74 -9.01 7.04
CA GLY A 94 -1.62 -9.30 6.15
C GLY A 94 -0.49 -8.28 6.28
N ALA A 95 -0.82 -6.99 6.32
CA ALA A 95 0.15 -5.91 6.48
C ALA A 95 0.86 -5.98 7.85
N ILE A 96 0.11 -6.26 8.94
CA ILE A 96 0.68 -6.44 10.27
C ILE A 96 1.63 -7.64 10.31
N ALA A 97 1.24 -8.77 9.71
CA ALA A 97 2.10 -9.96 9.64
C ALA A 97 3.39 -9.69 8.86
N ALA A 98 3.32 -8.92 7.76
CA ALA A 98 4.48 -8.50 7.00
C ALA A 98 5.40 -7.58 7.82
N ALA A 99 4.83 -6.60 8.53
CA ALA A 99 5.59 -5.69 9.39
C ALA A 99 6.26 -6.46 10.55
N ALA A 100 5.56 -7.39 11.19
CA ALA A 100 6.13 -8.26 12.23
C ALA A 100 7.32 -9.07 11.70
N LEU A 101 7.19 -9.64 10.50
CA LEU A 101 8.29 -10.39 9.87
C LEU A 101 9.47 -9.47 9.52
N LEU A 102 9.21 -8.23 9.09
CA LEU A 102 10.27 -7.23 8.84
C LEU A 102 11.01 -6.85 10.12
N VAL A 103 10.30 -6.64 11.24
CA VAL A 103 10.93 -6.41 12.56
C VAL A 103 11.83 -7.57 12.91
N TYR A 104 11.33 -8.81 12.78
CA TYR A 104 12.11 -10.02 13.09
C TYR A 104 13.39 -10.11 12.24
N VAL A 105 13.30 -9.87 10.94
CA VAL A 105 14.46 -9.90 10.04
C VAL A 105 15.43 -8.77 10.35
N ALA A 106 14.92 -7.53 10.51
CA ALA A 106 15.73 -6.35 10.76
C ALA A 106 16.46 -6.41 12.13
N SER A 107 15.85 -7.03 13.14
CA SER A 107 16.46 -7.23 14.47
C SER A 107 17.71 -8.11 14.45
N GLY A 108 17.92 -8.87 13.38
CA GLY A 108 19.18 -9.61 13.16
C GLY A 108 20.38 -8.71 12.83
N ARG A 109 20.18 -7.43 12.54
CA ARG A 109 21.24 -6.46 12.28
C ARG A 109 21.72 -5.84 13.60
N PRO A 110 23.02 -5.86 13.92
CA PRO A 110 23.55 -5.17 15.10
C PRO A 110 23.19 -3.68 15.09
N GLY A 111 22.68 -3.16 16.20
CA GLY A 111 22.30 -1.76 16.34
C GLY A 111 20.97 -1.37 15.65
N PHE A 112 20.14 -2.34 15.28
CA PHE A 112 18.79 -2.03 14.81
C PHE A 112 17.91 -1.56 15.99
N GLU A 113 17.38 -0.36 15.88
CA GLU A 113 16.40 0.22 16.80
C GLU A 113 15.14 0.61 16.03
N LEU A 114 14.01 0.07 16.42
CA LEU A 114 12.74 0.22 15.72
C LEU A 114 12.29 1.69 15.64
N GLY A 115 12.41 2.45 16.73
CA GLY A 115 12.01 3.84 16.80
C GLY A 115 12.93 4.80 16.02
N ALA A 116 14.22 4.49 15.90
CA ALA A 116 15.19 5.34 15.21
C ALA A 116 15.15 5.21 13.68
N SER A 117 14.53 4.16 13.14
CA SER A 117 14.57 3.84 11.70
C SER A 117 13.34 4.31 10.92
N GLU A 118 12.38 4.97 11.57
CA GLU A 118 11.05 5.28 11.01
C GLU A 118 10.30 4.08 10.38
N PHE A 119 10.94 2.95 10.33
CA PHE A 119 10.46 1.63 9.91
C PHE A 119 9.54 1.65 8.68
N ALA A 120 9.87 2.46 7.67
CA ALA A 120 9.06 2.69 6.48
C ALA A 120 7.63 3.20 6.79
N ALA A 121 7.38 3.80 7.95
CA ALA A 121 6.10 4.42 8.27
C ALA A 121 5.83 5.62 7.37
N ASN A 122 4.56 5.98 7.26
CA ASN A 122 4.14 7.16 6.52
C ASN A 122 4.01 8.34 7.47
N GLY A 123 4.42 9.53 7.02
CA GLY A 123 4.36 10.73 7.83
C GLY A 123 4.32 12.03 7.03
N PHE A 124 4.10 13.13 7.73
CA PHE A 124 4.15 14.51 7.22
C PHE A 124 4.82 15.42 8.25
N GLY A 125 5.14 16.67 7.87
CA GLY A 125 5.91 17.58 8.71
C GLY A 125 7.30 17.03 8.96
N GLU A 126 7.74 16.99 10.21
CA GLU A 126 9.04 16.45 10.63
C GLU A 126 9.24 14.95 10.34
N HIS A 127 8.16 14.22 10.06
CA HIS A 127 8.19 12.81 9.68
C HIS A 127 8.01 12.58 8.16
N SER A 128 8.01 13.65 7.38
CA SER A 128 8.09 13.59 5.92
C SER A 128 9.53 13.36 5.49
N PRO A 129 9.83 12.49 4.52
CA PRO A 129 11.20 12.32 4.00
C PRO A 129 11.86 13.60 3.50
N ALA A 130 11.08 14.61 3.10
CA ALA A 130 11.56 15.91 2.63
C ALA A 130 10.78 17.08 3.26
N ASP A 131 10.38 16.95 4.53
CA ASP A 131 9.77 17.99 5.39
C ASP A 131 8.47 18.60 4.84
N TYR A 132 7.72 17.86 4.00
CA TYR A 132 6.44 18.32 3.45
C TYR A 132 5.37 18.38 4.53
N GLN A 133 4.68 19.52 4.60
CA GLN A 133 3.64 19.78 5.58
C GLN A 133 2.32 19.05 5.26
N LEU A 134 1.41 18.98 6.23
CA LEU A 134 0.12 18.31 6.17
C LEU A 134 -0.67 18.59 4.88
N HIS A 135 -0.72 19.86 4.42
CA HIS A 135 -1.51 20.20 3.24
C HIS A 135 -0.97 19.55 1.96
N SER A 136 0.36 19.46 1.82
CA SER A 136 1.01 18.79 0.70
C SER A 136 0.80 17.27 0.76
N ALA A 137 0.96 16.69 1.95
CA ALA A 137 0.72 15.27 2.20
C ALA A 137 -0.74 14.90 1.86
N LEU A 138 -1.71 15.70 2.31
CA LEU A 138 -3.13 15.49 2.01
C LEU A 138 -3.41 15.51 0.51
N VAL A 139 -2.92 16.52 -0.21
CA VAL A 139 -3.15 16.65 -1.65
C VAL A 139 -2.52 15.50 -2.42
N VAL A 140 -1.28 15.14 -2.09
CA VAL A 140 -0.56 14.05 -2.78
C VAL A 140 -1.23 12.70 -2.54
N GLU A 141 -1.53 12.35 -1.27
CA GLU A 141 -2.18 11.08 -0.95
C GLU A 141 -3.57 10.98 -1.58
N LEU A 142 -4.34 12.06 -1.57
CA LEU A 142 -5.66 12.16 -2.17
C LEU A 142 -5.58 11.96 -3.71
N ALA A 143 -4.78 12.78 -4.38
CA ALA A 143 -4.70 12.77 -5.85
C ALA A 143 -4.12 11.45 -6.39
N LEU A 144 -3.07 10.92 -5.74
CA LEU A 144 -2.40 9.71 -6.21
C LEU A 144 -3.18 8.44 -5.86
N SER A 145 -3.87 8.39 -4.71
CA SER A 145 -4.79 7.29 -4.40
C SER A 145 -5.94 7.24 -5.39
N PHE A 146 -6.53 8.40 -5.71
CA PHE A 146 -7.57 8.51 -6.74
C PHE A 146 -7.07 8.00 -8.10
N ALA A 147 -5.93 8.50 -8.56
CA ALA A 147 -5.35 8.10 -9.85
C ALA A 147 -5.08 6.59 -9.90
N PHE A 148 -4.52 6.01 -8.84
CA PHE A 148 -4.25 4.59 -8.74
C PHE A 148 -5.52 3.73 -8.78
N VAL A 149 -6.54 4.10 -8.00
CA VAL A 149 -7.83 3.41 -7.96
C VAL A 149 -8.54 3.54 -9.31
N LEU A 150 -8.55 4.73 -9.90
CA LEU A 150 -9.13 4.97 -11.21
C LEU A 150 -8.50 4.10 -12.30
N VAL A 151 -7.17 4.06 -12.38
CA VAL A 151 -6.44 3.19 -13.34
C VAL A 151 -6.82 1.73 -13.13
N SER A 152 -6.87 1.27 -11.88
CA SER A 152 -7.25 -0.10 -11.53
C SER A 152 -8.68 -0.45 -11.98
N LEU A 153 -9.62 0.48 -11.77
CA LEU A 153 -11.00 0.35 -12.25
C LEU A 153 -11.06 0.33 -13.78
N MET A 154 -10.39 1.26 -14.44
CA MET A 154 -10.46 1.41 -15.90
C MET A 154 -9.83 0.23 -16.65
N VAL A 155 -8.67 -0.26 -16.21
CA VAL A 155 -8.01 -1.39 -16.86
C VAL A 155 -8.79 -2.69 -16.72
N THR A 156 -9.46 -2.88 -15.59
CA THR A 156 -10.28 -4.08 -15.32
C THR A 156 -11.71 -3.98 -15.88
N CYS A 157 -12.15 -2.79 -16.31
CA CYS A 157 -13.47 -2.57 -16.94
C CYS A 157 -13.55 -3.26 -18.31
N ARG A 158 -12.49 -3.17 -19.10
CA ARG A 158 -12.46 -3.70 -20.47
C ARG A 158 -11.95 -5.14 -20.48
N ARG A 159 -12.79 -6.08 -20.92
CA ARG A 159 -12.45 -7.52 -20.97
C ARG A 159 -11.13 -7.81 -21.69
N LYS A 160 -10.82 -7.08 -22.78
CA LYS A 160 -9.58 -7.23 -23.54
C LYS A 160 -8.33 -6.81 -22.78
N LEU A 161 -8.45 -5.92 -21.79
CA LEU A 161 -7.33 -5.41 -20.99
C LEU A 161 -7.11 -6.20 -19.69
N ARG A 162 -8.07 -7.03 -19.27
CA ARG A 162 -7.95 -7.81 -18.04
C ARG A 162 -6.68 -8.65 -17.92
N PRO A 163 -6.18 -9.31 -18.99
CA PRO A 163 -4.94 -10.09 -18.89
C PRO A 163 -3.71 -9.27 -18.53
N ILE A 164 -3.67 -7.99 -18.92
CA ILE A 164 -2.55 -7.07 -18.62
C ILE A 164 -2.83 -6.18 -17.42
N ALA A 165 -4.01 -6.28 -16.79
CA ALA A 165 -4.39 -5.46 -15.65
C ALA A 165 -3.38 -5.53 -14.49
N PRO A 166 -2.82 -6.69 -14.12
CA PRO A 166 -1.77 -6.78 -13.11
C PRO A 166 -0.54 -5.93 -13.45
N LEU A 167 -0.10 -5.97 -14.71
CA LEU A 167 1.05 -5.19 -15.17
C LEU A 167 0.77 -3.68 -15.10
N VAL A 168 -0.40 -3.26 -15.59
CA VAL A 168 -0.79 -1.84 -15.58
C VAL A 168 -0.97 -1.33 -14.15
N ALA A 169 -1.60 -2.12 -13.25
CA ALA A 169 -1.76 -1.75 -11.85
C ALA A 169 -0.40 -1.62 -11.14
N GLY A 170 0.52 -2.58 -11.33
CA GLY A 170 1.85 -2.50 -10.73
C GLY A 170 2.70 -1.35 -11.27
N ALA A 171 2.66 -1.10 -12.59
CA ALA A 171 3.32 0.06 -13.20
C ALA A 171 2.73 1.38 -12.68
N SER A 172 1.39 1.46 -12.52
CA SER A 172 0.73 2.61 -11.92
C SER A 172 1.16 2.82 -10.47
N LEU A 173 1.23 1.75 -9.67
CA LEU A 173 1.71 1.84 -8.30
C LEU A 173 3.15 2.35 -8.24
N MET A 174 4.03 1.84 -9.09
CA MET A 174 5.41 2.31 -9.20
C MET A 174 5.47 3.82 -9.48
N ILE A 175 4.69 4.32 -10.46
CA ILE A 175 4.67 5.74 -10.85
C ILE A 175 4.16 6.62 -9.68
N VAL A 176 3.08 6.24 -9.03
CA VAL A 176 2.55 7.03 -7.91
C VAL A 176 3.50 7.03 -6.71
N TYR A 177 4.21 5.94 -6.48
CA TYR A 177 5.23 5.87 -5.42
C TYR A 177 6.44 6.75 -5.70
N MET A 178 6.89 6.86 -6.95
CA MET A 178 7.96 7.80 -7.33
C MET A 178 7.65 9.25 -6.92
N VAL A 179 6.37 9.64 -6.93
CA VAL A 179 5.94 10.98 -6.56
C VAL A 179 5.63 11.09 -5.07
N SER A 180 5.03 10.06 -4.45
CA SER A 180 4.57 10.13 -3.06
C SER A 180 5.66 9.83 -2.02
N ILE A 181 6.68 9.02 -2.36
CA ILE A 181 7.75 8.67 -1.42
C ILE A 181 8.44 9.91 -0.83
N PRO A 182 8.88 10.91 -1.60
CA PRO A 182 9.50 12.10 -1.02
C PRO A 182 8.59 12.89 -0.09
N VAL A 183 7.26 12.80 -0.29
CA VAL A 183 6.28 13.62 0.44
C VAL A 183 5.79 12.93 1.72
N THR A 184 5.45 11.64 1.63
CA THR A 184 4.77 10.91 2.72
C THR A 184 5.38 9.53 2.99
N ASN A 185 6.49 9.20 2.35
CA ASN A 185 7.03 7.84 2.27
C ASN A 185 6.06 6.86 1.57
N GLY A 186 5.16 7.37 0.71
CA GLY A 186 4.29 6.58 -0.16
C GLY A 186 3.30 5.69 0.58
N SER A 187 2.11 6.21 0.90
CA SER A 187 1.03 5.38 1.47
C SER A 187 0.19 4.73 0.38
N ILE A 188 -0.75 5.49 -0.20
CA ILE A 188 -1.72 5.03 -1.22
C ILE A 188 -2.54 3.80 -0.77
N ASN A 189 -2.12 3.16 0.30
CA ASN A 189 -2.66 1.91 0.84
C ASN A 189 -2.83 2.00 2.36
N PRO A 190 -4.05 2.19 2.89
CA PRO A 190 -4.30 2.28 4.32
C PRO A 190 -3.82 1.07 5.13
N ALA A 191 -3.89 -0.15 4.58
CA ALA A 191 -3.39 -1.34 5.25
C ALA A 191 -1.86 -1.32 5.39
N ARG A 192 -1.15 -0.89 4.35
CA ARG A 192 0.32 -0.71 4.36
C ARG A 192 0.72 0.28 5.45
N SER A 193 0.03 1.41 5.54
CA SER A 193 0.32 2.43 6.55
C SER A 193 0.03 1.94 7.97
N THR A 194 -1.10 1.25 8.15
CA THR A 194 -1.48 0.67 9.46
C THR A 194 -0.45 -0.35 9.94
N GLY A 195 -0.01 -1.24 9.05
CA GLY A 195 0.97 -2.27 9.40
C GLY A 195 2.26 -1.69 9.98
N GLN A 196 2.82 -0.66 9.35
CA GLN A 196 4.05 -0.03 9.82
C GLN A 196 3.83 0.85 11.05
N ALA A 197 2.76 1.64 11.09
CA ALA A 197 2.45 2.55 12.19
C ALA A 197 2.28 1.82 13.52
N LEU A 198 1.71 0.61 13.52
CA LEU A 198 1.53 -0.19 14.73
C LEU A 198 2.86 -0.62 15.39
N PHE A 199 3.93 -0.72 14.63
CA PHE A 199 5.24 -1.08 15.17
C PHE A 199 6.08 0.15 15.54
N VAL A 200 5.93 1.25 14.83
CA VAL A 200 6.60 2.53 15.16
C VAL A 200 5.95 3.17 16.41
N GLY A 201 4.61 3.09 16.52
CA GLY A 201 3.88 3.69 17.63
C GLY A 201 3.78 5.21 17.53
N ASP A 202 3.59 5.87 18.67
CA ASP A 202 3.60 7.33 18.87
C ASP A 202 3.14 8.15 17.65
N TRP A 203 4.01 8.97 17.10
CA TRP A 203 3.71 9.88 15.98
C TRP A 203 3.11 9.18 14.75
N ALA A 204 3.51 7.95 14.47
CA ALA A 204 3.01 7.24 13.29
C ALA A 204 1.55 6.82 13.45
N LEU A 205 1.11 6.51 14.68
CA LEU A 205 -0.30 6.27 14.99
C LEU A 205 -1.08 7.59 15.00
N ASP A 206 -0.50 8.69 15.54
CA ASP A 206 -1.13 10.00 15.56
C ASP A 206 -1.37 10.56 14.15
N GLN A 207 -0.50 10.24 13.20
CA GLN A 207 -0.63 10.67 11.80
C GLN A 207 -1.37 9.68 10.90
N LEU A 208 -1.69 8.47 11.37
CA LEU A 208 -2.30 7.40 10.57
C LEU A 208 -3.65 7.80 9.96
N TRP A 209 -4.40 8.68 10.63
CA TRP A 209 -5.70 9.14 10.16
C TRP A 209 -5.65 9.73 8.75
N LEU A 210 -4.57 10.44 8.39
CA LEU A 210 -4.41 11.04 7.07
C LEU A 210 -4.41 9.96 5.99
N PHE A 211 -3.69 8.87 6.22
CA PHE A 211 -3.49 7.76 5.29
C PHE A 211 -4.72 6.86 5.15
N TRP A 212 -5.73 7.06 6.00
CA TRP A 212 -7.08 6.54 5.83
C TRP A 212 -8.00 7.57 5.19
N ALA A 213 -8.03 8.80 5.71
CA ALA A 213 -8.96 9.82 5.27
C ALA A 213 -8.72 10.26 3.81
N ALA A 214 -7.47 10.52 3.42
CA ALA A 214 -7.17 11.01 2.08
C ALA A 214 -7.63 10.04 0.97
N PRO A 215 -7.28 8.73 0.99
CA PRO A 215 -7.78 7.78 0.00
C PRO A 215 -9.32 7.63 -0.01
N LEU A 216 -9.98 7.82 1.14
CA LEU A 216 -11.44 7.64 1.25
C LEU A 216 -12.24 8.83 0.75
N LEU A 217 -11.73 10.06 0.96
CA LEU A 217 -12.43 11.29 0.59
C LEU A 217 -12.67 11.41 -0.93
N GLU A 218 -11.74 10.92 -1.75
CA GLU A 218 -11.87 10.99 -3.22
C GLU A 218 -12.72 9.88 -3.81
N ILE A 219 -12.66 8.68 -3.23
CA ILE A 219 -13.44 7.54 -3.72
C ILE A 219 -14.95 7.83 -3.60
N GLY A 220 -15.36 8.57 -2.56
CA GLY A 220 -16.76 8.99 -2.37
C GLY A 220 -17.28 9.99 -3.41
N ARG A 221 -16.38 10.68 -4.14
CA ARG A 221 -16.75 11.64 -5.20
C ARG A 221 -16.78 11.05 -6.61
N ALA A 222 -16.26 9.84 -6.79
CA ALA A 222 -16.24 9.14 -8.08
C ALA A 222 -17.63 8.60 -8.52
N HIS A 223 -18.73 9.09 -7.95
CA HIS A 223 -20.07 8.88 -8.45
C HIS A 223 -20.32 9.85 -9.61
N VAL A 224 -19.82 9.50 -10.79
CA VAL A 224 -20.29 10.04 -12.08
C VAL A 224 -20.42 8.89 -13.07
#